data_2ce6247ea0f86326bcf638cec46589b5
#
_entry.id   2ce6247ea0f86326bcf638cec46589b5
#
_cell.length_a   1.000
_cell.length_b   1.000
_cell.length_c   1.000
_cell.angle_alpha   90.00
_cell.angle_beta   90.00
_cell.angle_gamma   90.00
#
_symmetry.space_group_name_H-M   'P 1'
#
loop_
_entity.id
_entity.type
_entity.pdbx_description
1 polymer ?
#
loop_
_entity_poly.entity_id
_entity_poly.type
_entity_poly.pdbx_seq_one_letter_code
_entity_poly.pdbx_strand_id
1 'polypeptide(L)'
;WDREWYLPFEKHRMHLVELVDAILEKFETDENYRSFFLDGQTIALDDYLEIRPEKREQVKKYVREGRLWTGPWYILQDEFLTSGESCVRNLLTGMESAKKYGKLSHVGYFPDAFGNAGQMPQVLKQAGMEAIAFGRGVKPVGLNNEVKGGQYESTFSEMNWQSQDGSSLPGILFANWYNNGMEIPVDEAEAKAYWDERLEK
;
A
#
# COMPACT_ATOMS: atom_id res chain seq x y z
N TRP A 1 -4.62 -0.98 -8.65
CA TRP A 1 -4.69 -1.93 -9.76
C TRP A 1 -6.11 -2.46 -9.98
N ASP A 2 -6.91 -2.58 -8.94
CA ASP A 2 -8.26 -3.15 -8.97
C ASP A 2 -9.34 -2.06 -9.07
N ARG A 3 -9.14 -1.13 -9.98
CA ARG A 3 -9.94 0.10 -10.07
C ARG A 3 -11.34 -0.08 -10.70
N GLU A 4 -11.61 -1.22 -11.28
CA GLU A 4 -12.90 -1.51 -11.94
C GLU A 4 -13.64 -2.71 -11.33
N TRP A 5 -13.17 -3.21 -10.18
CA TRP A 5 -13.76 -4.38 -9.54
C TRP A 5 -15.20 -4.14 -9.06
N TYR A 6 -15.41 -3.04 -8.32
CA TYR A 6 -16.72 -2.70 -7.77
C TYR A 6 -17.40 -1.52 -8.47
N LEU A 7 -16.64 -0.69 -9.15
CA LEU A 7 -17.11 0.57 -9.71
C LEU A 7 -16.51 0.78 -11.11
N PRO A 8 -17.25 1.44 -12.03
CA PRO A 8 -16.65 1.96 -13.26
C PRO A 8 -15.46 2.88 -12.95
N PHE A 9 -14.43 2.83 -13.79
CA PHE A 9 -13.18 3.56 -13.59
C PHE A 9 -13.38 5.05 -13.25
N GLU A 10 -14.22 5.76 -14.01
CA GLU A 10 -14.46 7.19 -13.77
C GLU A 10 -15.13 7.47 -12.42
N LYS A 11 -15.96 6.57 -11.93
CA LYS A 11 -16.56 6.71 -10.61
C LYS A 11 -15.52 6.48 -9.50
N HIS A 12 -14.66 5.49 -9.68
CA HIS A 12 -13.52 5.25 -8.79
C HIS A 12 -12.59 6.46 -8.75
N ARG A 13 -12.30 7.05 -9.91
CA ARG A 13 -11.47 8.24 -10.06
C ARG A 13 -12.07 9.48 -9.38
N MET A 14 -13.40 9.63 -9.43
CA MET A 14 -14.10 10.67 -8.66
C MET A 14 -13.87 10.51 -7.15
N HIS A 15 -14.03 9.29 -6.62
CA HIS A 15 -13.77 9.03 -5.20
C HIS A 15 -12.29 9.26 -4.83
N LEU A 16 -11.35 8.98 -5.74
CA LEU A 16 -9.94 9.30 -5.53
C LEU A 16 -9.72 10.82 -5.37
N VAL A 17 -10.39 11.62 -6.19
CA VAL A 17 -10.30 13.10 -6.08
C VAL A 17 -10.85 13.58 -4.74
N GLU A 18 -12.02 13.09 -4.34
CA GLU A 18 -12.63 13.40 -3.03
C GLU A 18 -11.71 13.01 -1.86
N LEU A 19 -11.13 11.81 -1.93
CA LEU A 19 -10.20 11.32 -0.90
C LEU A 19 -8.96 12.21 -0.78
N VAL A 20 -8.29 12.50 -1.89
CA VAL A 20 -7.04 13.28 -1.86
C VAL A 20 -7.31 14.73 -1.47
N ASP A 21 -8.41 15.34 -1.94
CA ASP A 21 -8.82 16.68 -1.50
C ASP A 21 -9.04 16.70 0.02
N ALA A 22 -9.74 15.70 0.59
CA ALA A 22 -9.98 15.60 2.02
C ALA A 22 -8.68 15.40 2.84
N ILE A 23 -7.74 14.58 2.33
CA ILE A 23 -6.42 14.38 2.96
C ILE A 23 -5.65 15.70 2.99
N LEU A 24 -5.60 16.43 1.87
CA LEU A 24 -4.90 17.71 1.80
C LEU A 24 -5.53 18.75 2.72
N GLU A 25 -6.86 18.81 2.83
CA GLU A 25 -7.57 19.65 3.77
C GLU A 25 -7.25 19.30 5.23
N LYS A 26 -7.25 18.01 5.56
CA LYS A 26 -6.89 17.53 6.90
C LYS A 26 -5.46 17.90 7.27
N PHE A 27 -4.52 17.84 6.33
CA PHE A 27 -3.16 18.28 6.58
C PHE A 27 -3.04 19.78 6.89
N GLU A 28 -3.98 20.60 6.44
CA GLU A 28 -4.00 22.04 6.72
C GLU A 28 -4.73 22.39 8.00
N THR A 29 -5.78 21.64 8.34
CA THR A 29 -6.71 22.00 9.42
C THR A 29 -6.51 21.22 10.71
N ASP A 30 -5.80 20.09 10.67
CA ASP A 30 -5.62 19.19 11.83
C ASP A 30 -4.14 18.86 12.04
N GLU A 31 -3.52 19.42 13.06
CA GLU A 31 -2.12 19.19 13.41
C GLU A 31 -1.86 17.75 13.90
N ASN A 32 -2.89 17.07 14.40
CA ASN A 32 -2.77 15.68 14.86
C ASN A 32 -2.82 14.69 13.69
N TYR A 33 -3.38 15.09 12.54
CA TYR A 33 -3.37 14.27 11.32
C TYR A 33 -2.01 14.36 10.64
N ARG A 34 -1.07 13.52 11.07
CA ARG A 34 0.36 13.69 10.77
C ARG A 34 0.77 13.12 9.42
N SER A 35 0.23 11.97 9.03
CA SER A 35 0.65 11.33 7.79
C SER A 35 -0.43 10.44 7.21
N PHE A 36 -0.37 10.23 5.90
CA PHE A 36 -1.18 9.29 5.16
C PHE A 36 -0.31 8.52 4.15
N PHE A 37 -0.51 7.22 4.06
CA PHE A 37 0.14 6.36 3.09
C PHE A 37 -0.83 6.02 1.96
N LEU A 38 -0.53 6.49 0.75
CA LEU A 38 -1.39 6.32 -0.42
C LEU A 38 -1.11 4.99 -1.11
N ASP A 39 -1.55 3.91 -0.48
CA ASP A 39 -1.66 2.55 -0.99
C ASP A 39 -0.44 2.02 -1.81
N GLY A 40 0.77 2.48 -1.49
CA GLY A 40 2.01 1.95 -2.07
C GLY A 40 2.20 2.18 -3.57
N GLN A 41 1.40 3.00 -4.23
CA GLN A 41 1.44 3.22 -5.68
C GLN A 41 1.39 4.70 -6.05
N THR A 42 2.06 5.06 -7.16
CA THR A 42 2.17 6.46 -7.59
C THR A 42 1.13 6.87 -8.61
N ILE A 43 0.53 5.92 -9.32
CA ILE A 43 -0.49 6.17 -10.33
C ILE A 43 -1.68 6.97 -9.80
N ALA A 44 -2.02 6.78 -8.52
CA ALA A 44 -3.10 7.52 -7.86
C ALA A 44 -2.86 9.04 -7.85
N LEU A 45 -1.61 9.48 -7.70
CA LEU A 45 -1.27 10.91 -7.79
C LEU A 45 -1.27 11.41 -9.24
N ASP A 46 -0.86 10.57 -10.19
CA ASP A 46 -0.93 10.95 -11.61
C ASP A 46 -2.40 11.13 -12.04
N ASP A 47 -3.30 10.20 -11.67
CA ASP A 47 -4.74 10.30 -11.94
C ASP A 47 -5.38 11.51 -11.24
N TYR A 48 -5.04 11.75 -9.98
CA TYR A 48 -5.53 12.91 -9.24
C TYR A 48 -5.11 14.23 -9.88
N LEU A 49 -3.82 14.37 -10.20
CA LEU A 49 -3.26 15.60 -10.75
C LEU A 49 -3.57 15.84 -12.23
N GLU A 50 -4.13 14.87 -12.93
CA GLU A 50 -4.74 15.08 -14.24
C GLU A 50 -6.04 15.91 -14.11
N ILE A 51 -6.80 15.70 -13.03
CA ILE A 51 -8.06 16.41 -12.76
C ILE A 51 -7.82 17.69 -11.96
N ARG A 52 -6.87 17.68 -11.03
CA ARG A 52 -6.53 18.76 -10.09
C ARG A 52 -5.09 19.27 -10.31
N PRO A 53 -4.73 19.74 -11.50
CA PRO A 53 -3.35 20.17 -11.79
C PRO A 53 -2.88 21.31 -10.88
N GLU A 54 -3.79 22.17 -10.41
CA GLU A 54 -3.53 23.27 -9.47
C GLU A 54 -3.04 22.80 -8.09
N LYS A 55 -3.33 21.55 -7.71
CA LYS A 55 -2.92 20.95 -6.43
C LYS A 55 -1.48 20.42 -6.44
N ARG A 56 -0.80 20.43 -7.55
CA ARG A 56 0.53 19.83 -7.74
C ARG A 56 1.55 20.28 -6.70
N GLU A 57 1.66 21.57 -6.45
CA GLU A 57 2.64 22.08 -5.50
C GLU A 57 2.26 21.78 -4.04
N GLN A 58 0.96 21.73 -3.74
CA GLN A 58 0.47 21.31 -2.41
C GLN A 58 0.78 19.81 -2.15
N VAL A 59 0.54 18.93 -3.13
CA VAL A 59 0.93 17.51 -3.07
C VAL A 59 2.43 17.37 -2.85
N LYS A 60 3.26 18.05 -3.65
CA LYS A 60 4.72 18.01 -3.51
C LYS A 60 5.19 18.50 -2.13
N LYS A 61 4.55 19.52 -1.59
CA LYS A 61 4.84 20.02 -0.24
C LYS A 61 4.71 18.89 0.77
N TYR A 62 3.56 18.24 0.82
CA TYR A 62 3.29 17.21 1.83
C TYR A 62 4.08 15.92 1.60
N VAL A 63 4.41 15.57 0.36
CA VAL A 63 5.33 14.45 0.07
C VAL A 63 6.75 14.79 0.58
N ARG A 64 7.27 15.98 0.34
CA ARG A 64 8.60 16.42 0.82
C ARG A 64 8.67 16.50 2.35
N GLU A 65 7.60 16.93 2.99
CA GLU A 65 7.49 16.96 4.44
C GLU A 65 7.37 15.55 5.06
N GLY A 66 7.10 14.52 4.26
CA GLY A 66 6.86 13.15 4.75
C GLY A 66 5.50 12.99 5.42
N ARG A 67 4.53 13.82 5.06
CA ARG A 67 3.14 13.70 5.51
C ARG A 67 2.30 12.88 4.54
N LEU A 68 2.54 12.98 3.23
CA LEU A 68 1.93 12.12 2.22
C LEU A 68 2.99 11.16 1.67
N TRP A 69 2.74 9.86 1.80
CA TRP A 69 3.62 8.80 1.32
C TRP A 69 3.02 8.10 0.11
N THR A 70 3.86 7.84 -0.89
CA THR A 70 3.47 7.15 -2.13
C THR A 70 4.59 6.25 -2.64
N GLY A 71 4.25 5.32 -3.52
CA GLY A 71 5.20 4.32 -4.04
C GLY A 71 5.50 3.21 -3.03
N PRO A 72 6.41 2.28 -3.35
CA PRO A 72 7.41 2.34 -4.42
C PRO A 72 6.90 1.95 -5.80
N TRP A 73 5.74 1.29 -5.91
CA TRP A 73 5.20 0.82 -7.18
C TRP A 73 4.61 1.97 -8.02
N TYR A 74 4.61 1.81 -9.34
CA TYR A 74 3.77 2.64 -10.19
C TYR A 74 2.29 2.27 -10.00
N ILE A 75 1.98 0.97 -10.10
CA ILE A 75 0.68 0.39 -9.80
C ILE A 75 0.89 -0.93 -9.04
N LEU A 76 0.01 -1.26 -8.09
CA LEU A 76 0.03 -2.58 -7.46
C LEU A 76 -0.22 -3.66 -8.51
N GLN A 77 0.40 -4.81 -8.31
CA GLN A 77 0.35 -5.92 -9.24
C GLN A 77 0.18 -7.25 -8.52
N ASP A 78 -0.25 -8.24 -9.27
CA ASP A 78 -0.20 -9.63 -8.86
C ASP A 78 1.04 -10.29 -9.46
N GLU A 79 2.01 -10.64 -8.61
CA GLU A 79 3.36 -11.02 -9.03
C GLU A 79 3.40 -12.26 -9.94
N PHE A 80 2.48 -13.21 -9.73
CA PHE A 80 2.42 -14.43 -10.54
C PHE A 80 1.64 -14.28 -11.85
N LEU A 81 0.91 -13.18 -12.04
CA LEU A 81 0.21 -12.87 -13.29
C LEU A 81 1.02 -11.99 -14.23
N THR A 82 2.07 -11.35 -13.72
CA THR A 82 2.98 -10.51 -14.50
C THR A 82 4.32 -11.20 -14.69
N SER A 83 5.08 -10.82 -15.73
CA SER A 83 6.46 -11.29 -15.87
C SER A 83 7.38 -10.62 -14.86
N GLY A 84 8.48 -11.29 -14.49
CA GLY A 84 9.50 -10.70 -13.62
C GLY A 84 10.05 -9.38 -14.17
N GLU A 85 10.23 -9.26 -15.48
CA GLU A 85 10.64 -8.02 -16.14
C GLU A 85 9.60 -6.90 -15.96
N SER A 86 8.30 -7.22 -16.11
CA SER A 86 7.21 -6.26 -15.87
C SER A 86 7.18 -5.80 -14.41
N CYS A 87 7.43 -6.70 -13.47
CA CYS A 87 7.51 -6.39 -12.05
C CYS A 87 8.64 -5.38 -11.76
N VAL A 88 9.84 -5.66 -12.26
CA VAL A 88 10.99 -4.75 -12.09
C VAL A 88 10.73 -3.40 -12.74
N ARG A 89 10.19 -3.36 -13.96
CA ARG A 89 9.85 -2.11 -14.64
C ARG A 89 8.77 -1.31 -13.92
N ASN A 90 7.76 -1.98 -13.39
CA ASN A 90 6.73 -1.34 -12.57
C ASN A 90 7.34 -0.65 -11.34
N LEU A 91 8.26 -1.33 -10.64
CA LEU A 91 8.98 -0.76 -9.51
C LEU A 91 9.83 0.45 -9.94
N LEU A 92 10.63 0.33 -10.99
CA LEU A 92 11.47 1.43 -11.49
C LEU A 92 10.62 2.63 -11.93
N THR A 93 9.50 2.39 -12.62
CA THR A 93 8.57 3.45 -13.04
C THR A 93 7.95 4.15 -11.83
N GLY A 94 7.54 3.39 -10.81
CA GLY A 94 7.00 3.95 -9.57
C GLY A 94 8.03 4.82 -8.84
N MET A 95 9.26 4.32 -8.70
CA MET A 95 10.35 5.08 -8.08
C MET A 95 10.65 6.37 -8.86
N GLU A 96 10.66 6.33 -10.19
CA GLU A 96 10.87 7.51 -11.03
C GLU A 96 9.70 8.49 -10.94
N SER A 97 8.46 7.98 -10.89
CA SER A 97 7.27 8.82 -10.67
C SER A 97 7.30 9.48 -9.29
N ALA A 98 7.64 8.74 -8.22
CA ALA A 98 7.71 9.29 -6.86
C ALA A 98 8.72 10.45 -6.74
N LYS A 99 9.86 10.37 -7.44
CA LYS A 99 10.85 11.47 -7.46
C LYS A 99 10.29 12.79 -7.95
N LYS A 100 9.28 12.78 -8.82
CA LYS A 100 8.61 14.01 -9.31
C LYS A 100 7.91 14.77 -8.18
N TYR A 101 7.50 14.04 -7.14
CA TYR A 101 6.79 14.59 -5.99
C TYR A 101 7.72 14.89 -4.82
N GLY A 102 8.80 14.13 -4.63
CA GLY A 102 9.78 14.37 -3.57
C GLY A 102 10.35 13.10 -2.97
N LYS A 103 9.74 12.62 -1.90
CA LYS A 103 10.20 11.42 -1.19
C LYS A 103 9.51 10.17 -1.70
N LEU A 104 10.25 9.05 -1.67
CA LEU A 104 9.76 7.72 -1.95
C LEU A 104 9.50 6.98 -0.63
N SER A 105 8.47 6.18 -0.57
CA SER A 105 8.33 5.17 0.48
C SER A 105 9.41 4.10 0.31
N HIS A 106 10.10 3.75 1.38
CA HIS A 106 11.10 2.68 1.41
C HIS A 106 10.54 1.34 1.89
N VAL A 107 9.24 1.17 1.78
CA VAL A 107 8.52 -0.07 2.16
C VAL A 107 7.93 -0.71 0.91
N GLY A 108 8.37 -1.92 0.58
CA GLY A 108 7.68 -2.77 -0.40
C GLY A 108 6.28 -3.10 0.12
N TYR A 109 5.26 -2.95 -0.70
CA TYR A 109 3.88 -3.02 -0.24
C TYR A 109 3.05 -3.94 -1.12
N PHE A 110 2.46 -4.98 -0.52
CA PHE A 110 1.69 -6.03 -1.17
C PHE A 110 0.43 -6.37 -0.35
N PRO A 111 -0.58 -5.51 -0.32
CA PRO A 111 -1.74 -5.73 0.56
C PRO A 111 -2.56 -6.94 0.13
N ASP A 112 -2.71 -7.18 -1.16
CA ASP A 112 -3.66 -8.15 -1.72
C ASP A 112 -3.05 -9.08 -2.78
N ALA A 113 -1.74 -9.33 -2.76
CA ALA A 113 -1.09 -10.25 -3.69
C ALA A 113 -1.58 -11.69 -3.48
N PHE A 114 -1.90 -12.39 -4.58
CA PHE A 114 -2.33 -13.81 -4.55
C PHE A 114 -1.18 -14.80 -4.44
N GLY A 115 -0.04 -14.32 -4.09
CA GLY A 115 1.21 -14.99 -3.87
C GLY A 115 2.34 -13.99 -4.00
N ASN A 116 3.43 -14.21 -3.26
CA ASN A 116 4.61 -13.37 -3.32
C ASN A 116 5.80 -14.18 -3.81
N ALA A 117 6.53 -13.66 -4.79
CA ALA A 117 7.67 -14.34 -5.34
C ALA A 117 8.82 -14.43 -4.32
N GLY A 118 9.42 -15.60 -4.17
CA GLY A 118 10.53 -15.81 -3.24
C GLY A 118 11.77 -14.94 -3.52
N GLN A 119 11.83 -14.32 -4.70
CA GLN A 119 12.90 -13.40 -5.08
C GLN A 119 12.60 -11.94 -4.70
N MET A 120 11.43 -11.65 -4.18
CA MET A 120 11.00 -10.27 -3.91
C MET A 120 11.89 -9.52 -2.92
N PRO A 121 12.37 -10.12 -1.81
CA PRO A 121 13.33 -9.44 -0.93
C PRO A 121 14.63 -9.01 -1.65
N GLN A 122 15.13 -9.81 -2.58
CA GLN A 122 16.31 -9.44 -3.38
C GLN A 122 16.01 -8.21 -4.25
N VAL A 123 14.92 -8.24 -5.00
CA VAL A 123 14.51 -7.15 -5.92
C VAL A 123 14.31 -5.85 -5.14
N LEU A 124 13.54 -5.91 -4.05
CA LEU A 124 13.24 -4.74 -3.23
C LEU A 124 14.49 -4.18 -2.53
N LYS A 125 15.35 -5.05 -2.01
CA LYS A 125 16.61 -4.63 -1.37
C LYS A 125 17.56 -3.94 -2.36
N GLN A 126 17.66 -4.46 -3.58
CA GLN A 126 18.44 -3.83 -4.65
C GLN A 126 17.86 -2.47 -5.07
N ALA A 127 16.55 -2.30 -4.95
CA ALA A 127 15.87 -1.02 -5.17
C ALA A 127 15.95 -0.05 -3.98
N GLY A 128 16.60 -0.45 -2.87
CA GLY A 128 16.78 0.41 -1.69
C GLY A 128 15.59 0.40 -0.72
N MET A 129 14.72 -0.61 -0.79
CA MET A 129 13.67 -0.79 0.22
C MET A 129 14.27 -1.32 1.52
N GLU A 130 13.67 -0.93 2.64
CA GLU A 130 14.13 -1.24 4.01
C GLU A 130 13.26 -2.28 4.71
N ALA A 131 12.01 -2.43 4.27
CA ALA A 131 11.04 -3.38 4.80
C ALA A 131 10.03 -3.79 3.74
N ILE A 132 9.25 -4.84 4.03
CA ILE A 132 8.13 -5.31 3.21
C ILE A 132 6.90 -5.40 4.09
N ALA A 133 5.78 -4.81 3.67
CA ALA A 133 4.48 -4.96 4.30
C ALA A 133 3.52 -5.68 3.34
N PHE A 134 2.84 -6.69 3.82
CA PHE A 134 1.97 -7.51 2.98
C PHE A 134 0.75 -8.01 3.76
N GLY A 135 -0.37 -8.20 3.06
CA GLY A 135 -1.62 -8.66 3.66
C GLY A 135 -1.83 -10.15 3.56
N ARG A 136 -1.30 -10.79 2.50
CA ARG A 136 -1.45 -12.23 2.23
C ARG A 136 -0.38 -12.75 1.27
N GLY A 137 -0.53 -13.99 0.82
CA GLY A 137 0.32 -14.56 -0.24
C GLY A 137 1.63 -15.18 0.24
N VAL A 138 1.80 -15.42 1.55
CA VAL A 138 3.01 -16.01 2.15
C VAL A 138 2.80 -17.39 2.78
N LYS A 139 1.55 -17.82 2.95
CA LYS A 139 1.26 -19.17 3.42
C LYS A 139 0.96 -20.10 2.24
N PRO A 140 1.25 -21.40 2.38
CA PRO A 140 0.79 -22.37 1.42
C PRO A 140 -0.73 -22.27 1.30
N VAL A 141 -1.22 -21.96 0.12
CA VAL A 141 -2.64 -22.03 -0.21
C VAL A 141 -2.95 -23.47 -0.63
N GLY A 142 -4.16 -23.92 -0.37
CA GLY A 142 -4.65 -25.20 -0.85
C GLY A 142 -4.77 -25.24 -2.37
N LEU A 143 -5.19 -26.38 -2.91
CA LEU A 143 -5.49 -26.54 -4.32
C LEU A 143 -6.43 -25.39 -4.78
N ASN A 144 -6.18 -24.80 -5.92
CA ASN A 144 -6.94 -23.67 -6.47
C ASN A 144 -6.87 -22.34 -5.66
N ASN A 145 -5.78 -22.10 -4.95
CA ASN A 145 -5.67 -20.91 -4.09
C ASN A 145 -6.78 -20.78 -3.03
N GLU A 146 -7.39 -21.90 -2.67
CA GLU A 146 -8.38 -21.92 -1.60
C GLU A 146 -7.72 -21.51 -0.29
N VAL A 147 -8.17 -20.40 0.25
CA VAL A 147 -7.78 -19.98 1.58
C VAL A 147 -8.86 -20.46 2.54
N LYS A 148 -8.50 -21.44 3.34
CA LYS A 148 -9.40 -21.95 4.38
C LYS A 148 -9.38 -20.99 5.58
N GLY A 149 -10.53 -20.77 6.21
CA GLY A 149 -10.63 -20.03 7.45
C GLY A 149 -9.57 -20.50 8.45
N GLY A 150 -8.90 -19.58 9.14
CA GLY A 150 -7.78 -19.85 10.03
C GLY A 150 -6.40 -19.96 9.35
N GLN A 151 -6.31 -19.95 8.03
CA GLN A 151 -5.03 -19.93 7.32
C GLN A 151 -4.39 -18.53 7.23
N TYR A 152 -5.14 -17.49 7.54
CA TYR A 152 -4.63 -16.12 7.61
C TYR A 152 -4.04 -15.78 8.97
N GLU A 153 -4.34 -16.58 10.00
CA GLU A 153 -3.83 -16.35 11.32
C GLU A 153 -2.38 -16.80 11.41
N SER A 154 -1.52 -15.88 11.71
CA SER A 154 -0.14 -16.12 12.11
C SER A 154 0.02 -15.62 13.53
N THR A 155 0.66 -16.41 14.40
CA THR A 155 1.08 -15.96 15.72
C THR A 155 2.19 -14.91 15.66
N PHE A 156 2.74 -14.68 14.47
CA PHE A 156 3.81 -13.71 14.22
C PHE A 156 3.41 -12.79 13.08
N SER A 157 3.41 -11.50 13.32
CA SER A 157 3.23 -10.46 12.31
C SER A 157 4.55 -10.01 11.68
N GLU A 158 5.65 -10.15 12.40
CA GLU A 158 6.99 -9.77 11.96
C GLU A 158 7.83 -11.00 11.62
N MET A 159 8.58 -10.92 10.54
CA MET A 159 9.46 -11.99 10.10
C MET A 159 10.70 -11.45 9.37
N ASN A 160 11.74 -12.26 9.28
CA ASN A 160 12.81 -12.01 8.35
C ASN A 160 12.52 -12.76 7.05
N TRP A 161 12.15 -12.02 6.00
CA TRP A 161 11.89 -12.62 4.69
C TRP A 161 13.17 -12.66 3.88
N GLN A 162 13.60 -13.87 3.51
CA GLN A 162 14.86 -14.13 2.83
C GLN A 162 14.64 -14.72 1.44
N SER A 163 15.34 -14.18 0.45
CA SER A 163 15.45 -14.74 -0.90
C SER A 163 16.52 -15.84 -0.98
N GLN A 164 16.50 -16.59 -2.07
CA GLN A 164 17.45 -17.69 -2.31
C GLN A 164 18.91 -17.25 -2.42
N ASP A 165 19.17 -15.99 -2.83
CA ASP A 165 20.52 -15.40 -2.88
C ASP A 165 21.04 -14.97 -1.50
N GLY A 166 20.27 -15.15 -0.44
CA GLY A 166 20.58 -14.71 0.91
C GLY A 166 20.18 -13.25 1.24
N SER A 167 19.71 -12.48 0.26
CA SER A 167 19.14 -11.16 0.52
C SER A 167 17.92 -11.25 1.43
N SER A 168 17.83 -10.39 2.43
CA SER A 168 16.69 -10.39 3.35
C SER A 168 16.23 -8.98 3.71
N LEU A 169 14.96 -8.86 4.03
CA LEU A 169 14.31 -7.67 4.55
C LEU A 169 13.36 -8.05 5.69
N PRO A 170 13.16 -7.17 6.67
CA PRO A 170 12.07 -7.34 7.62
C PRO A 170 10.73 -7.33 6.88
N GLY A 171 9.91 -8.33 7.14
CA GLY A 171 8.57 -8.47 6.60
C GLY A 171 7.53 -8.26 7.70
N ILE A 172 6.49 -7.51 7.40
CA ILE A 172 5.36 -7.24 8.29
C ILE A 172 4.08 -7.76 7.62
N LEU A 173 3.49 -8.79 8.22
CA LEU A 173 2.18 -9.30 7.83
C LEU A 173 1.10 -8.50 8.55
N PHE A 174 0.13 -7.98 7.82
CA PHE A 174 -1.01 -7.30 8.43
C PHE A 174 -1.84 -8.30 9.26
N ALA A 175 -1.83 -8.08 10.57
CA ALA A 175 -2.67 -8.85 11.48
C ALA A 175 -4.16 -8.65 11.12
N ASN A 176 -4.94 -9.72 11.18
CA ASN A 176 -6.36 -9.68 10.87
C ASN A 176 -6.71 -9.14 9.48
N TRP A 177 -5.85 -9.40 8.48
CA TRP A 177 -6.06 -8.98 7.09
C TRP A 177 -5.71 -7.50 6.79
N TYR A 178 -5.59 -7.16 5.50
CA TYR A 178 -5.24 -5.79 5.06
C TYR A 178 -6.38 -4.77 5.19
N ASN A 179 -7.59 -5.19 5.54
CA ASN A 179 -8.73 -4.31 5.79
C ASN A 179 -9.01 -4.06 7.28
N ASN A 180 -8.04 -4.32 8.15
CA ASN A 180 -8.17 -4.17 9.60
C ASN A 180 -8.49 -2.73 10.07
N GLY A 181 -8.22 -1.72 9.23
CA GLY A 181 -8.59 -0.32 9.46
C GLY A 181 -9.73 0.20 8.57
N MET A 182 -10.50 -0.69 7.95
CA MET A 182 -11.61 -0.31 7.07
C MET A 182 -12.88 0.02 7.87
N GLU A 183 -13.65 1.00 7.35
CA GLU A 183 -14.95 1.37 7.93
C GLU A 183 -14.90 1.81 9.40
N ILE A 184 -13.85 2.51 9.79
CA ILE A 184 -13.74 3.08 11.12
C ILE A 184 -14.90 4.08 11.30
N PRO A 185 -15.74 3.94 12.36
CA PRO A 185 -16.83 4.88 12.62
C PRO A 185 -16.32 6.31 12.80
N VAL A 186 -17.13 7.28 12.39
CA VAL A 186 -16.81 8.72 12.54
C VAL A 186 -17.11 9.21 13.96
N ASP A 187 -18.07 8.61 14.63
CA ASP A 187 -18.37 8.89 16.03
C ASP A 187 -17.25 8.39 16.94
N GLU A 188 -16.80 9.21 17.88
CA GLU A 188 -15.65 8.92 18.72
C GLU A 188 -15.89 7.70 19.65
N ALA A 189 -17.10 7.56 20.20
CA ALA A 189 -17.41 6.45 21.10
C ALA A 189 -17.52 5.13 20.32
N GLU A 190 -18.10 5.16 19.13
CA GLU A 190 -18.18 4.00 18.23
C GLU A 190 -16.79 3.64 17.70
N ALA A 191 -15.95 4.61 17.34
CA ALA A 191 -14.57 4.39 16.92
C ALA A 191 -13.74 3.76 18.03
N LYS A 192 -13.91 4.22 19.26
CA LYS A 192 -13.25 3.61 20.41
C LYS A 192 -13.66 2.15 20.59
N ALA A 193 -14.97 1.86 20.57
CA ALA A 193 -15.46 0.49 20.70
C ALA A 193 -14.95 -0.42 19.57
N TYR A 194 -14.91 0.11 18.34
CA TYR A 194 -14.35 -0.57 17.17
C TYR A 194 -12.88 -0.96 17.38
N TRP A 195 -12.05 -0.04 17.92
CA TRP A 195 -10.64 -0.33 18.18
C TRP A 195 -10.44 -1.27 19.37
N ASP A 196 -11.20 -1.07 20.48
CA ASP A 196 -11.13 -1.95 21.63
C ASP A 196 -11.40 -3.42 21.22
N GLU A 197 -12.43 -3.69 20.41
CA GLU A 197 -12.71 -5.04 19.89
C GLU A 197 -11.58 -5.61 19.02
N ARG A 198 -10.93 -4.78 18.20
CA ARG A 198 -9.87 -5.23 17.28
C ARG A 198 -8.53 -5.44 17.96
N LEU A 199 -8.23 -4.69 19.02
CA LEU A 199 -6.98 -4.79 19.76
C LEU A 199 -6.99 -5.92 20.79
N GLU A 200 -8.17 -6.45 21.14
CA GLU A 200 -8.31 -7.62 22.01
C GLU A 200 -8.10 -8.96 21.25
N LYS A 201 -8.09 -8.97 19.94
CA LYS A 201 -7.88 -10.13 19.07
C LYS A 201 -6.44 -10.23 18.61
#